data_7727517082418846bca140b71c27018f
#
_entry.id   7727517082418846bca140b71c27018f
#
_cell.length_a   1.000
_cell.length_b   1.000
_cell.length_c   1.000
_cell.angle_alpha   90.00
_cell.angle_beta   90.00
_cell.angle_gamma   90.00
#
_symmetry.space_group_name_H-M   'P 1'
#
loop_
_entity.id
_entity.type
_entity.pdbx_description
1 polymer ?
#
loop_
_entity_poly.entity_id
_entity_poly.type
_entity_poly.pdbx_seq_one_letter_code
_entity_poly.pdbx_strand_id
1 'polypeptide(L)'
;LVGSEMCIRDSHKDVDAYEVLDKDGSFLAVLYTDFHPREGKRSGAWMTEFKGQWIEDTGENSRPHVSVVMNFTKPTESKPALLTYDEVETFLHEFGHALHGMFANSTYQSLSGTNVYWDFVELPSQIMENFGIEKEFLHTFANHYQTGEPLPDELISRLVDASNFNVAYACLRQVSFGLLDMAWYTRNTPFEGDVKAYERQAWAQAQILPTVLE
;
A
#
# COMPACT_ATOMS: atom_id res chain seq x y z
N LEU A 1 8.52 -16.91 -1.66
CA LEU A 1 8.41 -16.81 -0.20
C LEU A 1 7.91 -18.14 0.35
N VAL A 2 8.73 -18.85 1.08
CA VAL A 2 8.31 -20.03 1.83
C VAL A 2 8.11 -19.54 3.26
N GLY A 3 6.84 -19.35 3.66
CA GLY A 3 6.50 -18.98 5.03
C GLY A 3 6.28 -20.23 5.87
N SER A 4 6.90 -20.31 7.05
CA SER A 4 6.48 -21.17 8.13
C SER A 4 5.85 -20.33 9.22
N GLU A 5 4.71 -20.79 9.78
CA GLU A 5 4.11 -20.13 10.95
C GLU A 5 5.09 -20.20 12.13
N MET A 6 5.59 -19.06 12.56
CA MET A 6 6.23 -18.94 13.87
C MET A 6 5.15 -18.64 14.91
N CYS A 7 4.95 -19.54 15.85
CA CYS A 7 4.09 -19.31 17.01
C CYS A 7 4.72 -18.26 17.93
N ILE A 8 4.63 -16.98 17.61
CA ILE A 8 4.91 -15.89 18.54
C ILE A 8 3.65 -15.70 19.37
N ARG A 9 3.63 -16.22 20.61
CA ARG A 9 2.44 -16.28 21.47
C ARG A 9 2.02 -14.96 22.10
N ASP A 10 2.74 -13.89 21.88
CA ASP A 10 2.51 -12.55 22.46
C ASP A 10 1.83 -11.55 21.51
N SER A 11 1.57 -11.95 20.29
CA SER A 11 0.76 -11.19 19.34
C SER A 11 -0.73 -11.35 19.62
N HIS A 12 -1.55 -10.44 19.10
CA HIS A 12 -3.00 -10.58 19.14
C HIS A 12 -3.43 -11.81 18.33
N LYS A 13 -4.48 -12.52 18.78
CA LYS A 13 -4.99 -13.76 18.13
C LYS A 13 -5.39 -13.61 16.64
N ASP A 14 -5.65 -12.39 16.19
CA ASP A 14 -5.97 -12.04 14.80
C ASP A 14 -4.71 -11.63 13.99
N VAL A 15 -3.51 -11.78 14.55
CA VAL A 15 -2.23 -11.47 13.90
C VAL A 15 -1.47 -12.75 13.64
N ASP A 16 -1.13 -12.98 12.37
CA ASP A 16 -0.27 -14.09 11.97
C ASP A 16 1.16 -13.61 11.78
N ALA A 17 2.13 -14.45 12.11
CA ALA A 17 3.55 -14.17 11.97
C ALA A 17 4.21 -15.23 11.09
N TYR A 18 4.99 -14.79 10.11
CA TYR A 18 5.66 -15.64 9.14
C TYR A 18 7.16 -15.44 9.19
N GLU A 19 7.92 -16.52 9.23
CA GLU A 19 9.32 -16.50 8.91
C GLU A 19 9.47 -16.43 7.38
N VAL A 20 10.20 -15.42 6.90
CA VAL A 20 10.47 -15.24 5.48
C VAL A 20 11.89 -15.70 5.20
N LEU A 21 12.01 -16.65 4.28
CA LEU A 21 13.29 -17.24 3.88
C LEU A 21 13.64 -16.86 2.44
N ASP A 22 14.92 -16.70 2.17
CA ASP A 22 15.43 -16.58 0.81
C ASP A 22 15.38 -17.95 0.10
N LYS A 23 15.60 -17.97 -1.21
CA LYS A 23 15.59 -19.18 -2.05
C LYS A 23 16.58 -20.27 -1.61
N ASP A 24 17.63 -19.90 -0.90
CA ASP A 24 18.63 -20.82 -0.34
C ASP A 24 18.28 -21.32 1.08
N GLY A 25 17.12 -20.89 1.62
CA GLY A 25 16.65 -21.22 2.96
C GLY A 25 17.23 -20.34 4.07
N SER A 26 18.04 -19.34 3.76
CA SER A 26 18.54 -18.39 4.74
C SER A 26 17.42 -17.46 5.24
N PHE A 27 17.50 -17.10 6.54
CA PHE A 27 16.53 -16.18 7.15
C PHE A 27 16.62 -14.80 6.54
N LEU A 28 15.50 -14.28 6.04
CA LEU A 28 15.40 -12.99 5.39
C LEU A 28 14.68 -11.94 6.26
N ALA A 29 13.52 -12.28 6.83
CA ALA A 29 12.70 -11.36 7.59
C ALA A 29 11.67 -12.08 8.45
N VAL A 30 11.01 -11.33 9.35
CA VAL A 30 9.73 -11.72 9.94
C VAL A 30 8.64 -10.81 9.36
N LEU A 31 7.56 -11.40 8.86
CA LEU A 31 6.37 -10.70 8.38
C LEU A 31 5.20 -10.95 9.34
N TYR A 32 4.60 -9.88 9.85
CA TYR A 32 3.35 -9.93 10.58
C TYR A 32 2.21 -9.45 9.69
N THR A 33 1.09 -10.17 9.71
CA THR A 33 -0.12 -9.77 9.00
C THR A 33 -1.27 -9.54 9.98
N ASP A 34 -1.87 -8.37 9.92
CA ASP A 34 -2.99 -7.95 10.76
C ASP A 34 -4.12 -7.43 9.87
N PHE A 35 -4.98 -8.34 9.42
CA PHE A 35 -5.92 -8.06 8.32
C PHE A 35 -7.30 -7.59 8.76
N HIS A 36 -7.68 -7.74 10.02
CA HIS A 36 -9.06 -7.54 10.44
C HIS A 36 -9.25 -6.40 11.44
N PRO A 37 -10.38 -5.67 11.37
CA PRO A 37 -10.70 -4.63 12.31
C PRO A 37 -11.00 -5.19 13.70
N ARG A 38 -10.68 -4.43 14.75
CA ARG A 38 -11.02 -4.70 16.14
C ARG A 38 -11.07 -3.41 16.95
N GLU A 39 -11.59 -3.47 18.16
CA GLU A 39 -11.56 -2.34 19.08
C GLU A 39 -10.12 -1.87 19.33
N GLY A 40 -9.90 -0.57 19.30
CA GLY A 40 -8.59 0.07 19.45
C GLY A 40 -7.69 0.07 18.22
N LYS A 41 -8.07 -0.64 17.14
CA LYS A 41 -7.32 -0.60 15.86
C LYS A 41 -7.78 0.58 15.02
N ARG A 42 -6.83 1.39 14.54
CA ARG A 42 -7.11 2.50 13.62
C ARG A 42 -7.57 1.98 12.26
N SER A 43 -8.49 2.70 11.61
CA SER A 43 -8.94 2.43 10.24
C SER A 43 -7.85 2.74 9.20
N GLY A 44 -8.01 2.19 8.00
CA GLY A 44 -7.05 2.32 6.90
C GLY A 44 -6.14 1.10 6.78
N ALA A 45 -5.07 1.25 6.01
CA ALA A 45 -4.04 0.25 5.82
C ALA A 45 -2.67 0.91 5.95
N TRP A 46 -1.66 0.17 6.36
CA TRP A 46 -0.28 0.64 6.44
C TRP A 46 0.71 -0.50 6.63
N MET A 47 1.94 -0.27 6.20
CA MET A 47 3.09 -1.07 6.57
C MET A 47 3.88 -0.38 7.69
N THR A 48 4.46 -1.15 8.59
CA THR A 48 5.36 -0.66 9.63
C THR A 48 6.54 -1.62 9.83
N GLU A 49 7.74 -1.06 9.99
CA GLU A 49 8.90 -1.82 10.45
C GLU A 49 9.00 -1.72 11.98
N PHE A 50 8.90 -2.86 12.68
CA PHE A 50 9.22 -2.94 14.11
C PHE A 50 10.73 -2.96 14.33
N LYS A 51 11.45 -3.54 13.39
CA LYS A 51 12.92 -3.58 13.34
C LYS A 51 13.31 -3.47 11.85
N GLY A 52 14.19 -2.53 11.53
CA GLY A 52 14.76 -2.39 10.20
C GLY A 52 15.94 -3.34 9.96
N GLN A 53 16.46 -3.36 8.74
CA GLN A 53 17.69 -4.03 8.39
C GLN A 53 18.86 -3.05 8.44
N TRP A 54 19.98 -3.45 9.01
CA TRP A 54 21.28 -2.74 8.94
C TRP A 54 22.42 -3.71 9.25
N ILE A 55 23.66 -3.25 9.05
CA ILE A 55 24.86 -3.99 9.52
C ILE A 55 25.24 -3.45 10.89
N GLU A 56 25.20 -4.31 11.91
CA GLU A 56 25.58 -3.99 13.27
C GLU A 56 27.09 -3.77 13.41
N ASP A 57 27.52 -3.12 14.47
CA ASP A 57 28.96 -2.88 14.76
C ASP A 57 29.76 -4.20 14.86
N THR A 58 29.10 -5.30 15.16
CA THR A 58 29.65 -6.66 15.16
C THR A 58 29.89 -7.23 13.76
N GLY A 59 29.35 -6.58 12.71
CA GLY A 59 29.31 -7.07 11.34
C GLY A 59 28.11 -7.97 11.04
N GLU A 60 27.23 -8.21 12.01
CA GLU A 60 26.00 -8.99 11.82
C GLU A 60 24.97 -8.20 11.01
N ASN A 61 24.30 -8.89 10.09
CA ASN A 61 23.20 -8.31 9.32
C ASN A 61 21.90 -8.45 10.13
N SER A 62 21.47 -7.37 10.76
CA SER A 62 20.19 -7.29 11.47
C SER A 62 19.04 -7.43 10.47
N ARG A 63 18.29 -8.53 10.56
CA ARG A 63 17.20 -8.77 9.62
C ARG A 63 15.89 -8.13 10.09
N PRO A 64 15.07 -7.63 9.14
CA PRO A 64 13.91 -6.80 9.47
C PRO A 64 12.72 -7.62 9.99
N HIS A 65 11.91 -6.94 10.82
CA HIS A 65 10.58 -7.38 11.24
C HIS A 65 9.57 -6.35 10.76
N VAL A 66 8.74 -6.73 9.81
CA VAL A 66 7.75 -5.84 9.20
C VAL A 66 6.34 -6.31 9.47
N SER A 67 5.40 -5.38 9.51
CA SER A 67 3.98 -5.69 9.62
C SER A 67 3.19 -5.04 8.48
N VAL A 68 2.19 -5.77 7.98
CA VAL A 68 1.18 -5.27 7.06
C VAL A 68 -0.15 -5.26 7.79
N VAL A 69 -0.76 -4.09 7.91
CA VAL A 69 -1.98 -3.87 8.69
C VAL A 69 -3.10 -3.42 7.76
N MET A 70 -4.23 -4.10 7.83
CA MET A 70 -5.44 -3.86 7.02
C MET A 70 -6.68 -3.78 7.91
N ASN A 71 -7.83 -3.50 7.31
CA ASN A 71 -9.13 -3.56 7.96
C ASN A 71 -10.16 -4.25 7.07
N PHE A 72 -9.81 -5.44 6.58
CA PHE A 72 -10.70 -6.25 5.74
C PHE A 72 -11.88 -6.81 6.51
N THR A 73 -13.01 -6.97 5.81
CA THR A 73 -14.18 -7.64 6.37
C THR A 73 -13.83 -9.04 6.87
N LYS A 74 -14.18 -9.33 8.13
CA LYS A 74 -13.94 -10.64 8.72
C LYS A 74 -14.74 -11.72 8.00
N PRO A 75 -14.21 -12.95 7.92
CA PRO A 75 -15.00 -14.11 7.52
C PRO A 75 -16.15 -14.33 8.51
N THR A 76 -17.21 -14.96 8.04
CA THR A 76 -18.32 -15.46 8.87
C THR A 76 -18.27 -16.97 8.95
N GLU A 77 -19.10 -17.58 9.80
CA GLU A 77 -19.19 -19.05 9.89
C GLU A 77 -19.57 -19.71 8.54
N SER A 78 -20.27 -19.00 7.66
CA SER A 78 -20.79 -19.52 6.39
C SER A 78 -20.06 -19.02 5.16
N LYS A 79 -19.21 -18.00 5.28
CA LYS A 79 -18.50 -17.39 4.14
C LYS A 79 -17.09 -16.96 4.51
N PRO A 80 -16.09 -17.22 3.65
CA PRO A 80 -14.76 -16.63 3.81
C PRO A 80 -14.82 -15.11 3.69
N ALA A 81 -13.74 -14.43 4.08
CA ALA A 81 -13.55 -13.03 3.77
C ALA A 81 -13.43 -12.88 2.25
N LEU A 82 -14.41 -12.22 1.62
CA LEU A 82 -14.40 -11.93 0.18
C LEU A 82 -13.96 -10.49 0.03
N LEU A 83 -12.76 -10.28 -0.54
CA LEU A 83 -12.20 -8.97 -0.74
C LEU A 83 -12.82 -8.30 -1.98
N THR A 84 -13.03 -6.99 -1.91
CA THR A 84 -13.25 -6.17 -3.10
C THR A 84 -11.97 -6.02 -3.88
N TYR A 85 -12.05 -5.53 -5.12
CA TYR A 85 -10.86 -5.22 -5.91
C TYR A 85 -9.97 -4.18 -5.20
N ASP A 86 -10.55 -3.11 -4.68
CA ASP A 86 -9.82 -2.05 -3.97
C ASP A 86 -9.09 -2.60 -2.72
N GLU A 87 -9.67 -3.59 -2.04
CA GLU A 87 -8.99 -4.25 -0.91
C GLU A 87 -7.80 -5.12 -1.38
N VAL A 88 -7.91 -5.78 -2.54
CA VAL A 88 -6.79 -6.52 -3.15
C VAL A 88 -5.69 -5.57 -3.60
N GLU A 89 -6.03 -4.47 -4.26
CA GLU A 89 -5.09 -3.43 -4.65
C GLU A 89 -4.36 -2.85 -3.44
N THR A 90 -5.10 -2.49 -2.38
CA THR A 90 -4.54 -2.03 -1.11
C THR A 90 -3.59 -3.05 -0.49
N PHE A 91 -3.95 -4.34 -0.52
CA PHE A 91 -3.06 -5.40 -0.05
C PHE A 91 -1.74 -5.44 -0.84
N LEU A 92 -1.83 -5.38 -2.16
CA LEU A 92 -0.64 -5.37 -3.03
C LEU A 92 0.24 -4.15 -2.77
N HIS A 93 -0.38 -2.97 -2.58
CA HIS A 93 0.31 -1.74 -2.21
C HIS A 93 1.12 -1.91 -0.91
N GLU A 94 0.47 -2.26 0.19
CA GLU A 94 1.14 -2.41 1.48
C GLU A 94 2.14 -3.57 1.49
N PHE A 95 1.87 -4.62 0.72
CA PHE A 95 2.83 -5.70 0.53
C PHE A 95 4.06 -5.25 -0.28
N GLY A 96 3.90 -4.30 -1.20
CA GLY A 96 5.02 -3.66 -1.89
C GLY A 96 5.95 -2.91 -0.93
N HIS A 97 5.40 -2.17 0.03
CA HIS A 97 6.18 -1.58 1.11
C HIS A 97 6.85 -2.65 2.00
N ALA A 98 6.13 -3.73 2.30
CA ALA A 98 6.71 -4.84 3.07
C ALA A 98 7.90 -5.49 2.35
N LEU A 99 7.79 -5.71 1.04
CA LEU A 99 8.90 -6.21 0.22
C LEU A 99 10.09 -5.24 0.23
N HIS A 100 9.84 -3.94 0.13
CA HIS A 100 10.88 -2.92 0.23
C HIS A 100 11.64 -3.01 1.57
N GLY A 101 10.91 -3.18 2.68
CA GLY A 101 11.54 -3.38 4.00
C GLY A 101 12.26 -4.72 4.14
N MET A 102 11.62 -5.82 3.71
CA MET A 102 12.18 -7.17 3.85
C MET A 102 13.43 -7.42 3.00
N PHE A 103 13.49 -6.84 1.81
CA PHE A 103 14.64 -6.95 0.90
C PHE A 103 15.73 -5.91 1.13
N ALA A 104 15.59 -5.06 2.15
CA ALA A 104 16.60 -4.07 2.48
C ALA A 104 17.97 -4.72 2.68
N ASN A 105 19.00 -4.08 2.13
CA ASN A 105 20.41 -4.48 2.26
C ASN A 105 21.29 -3.23 2.33
N SER A 106 21.18 -2.52 3.43
CA SER A 106 21.88 -1.26 3.70
C SER A 106 22.87 -1.43 4.85
N THR A 107 23.96 -0.68 4.81
CA THR A 107 24.91 -0.62 5.91
C THR A 107 24.34 0.16 7.09
N TYR A 108 23.64 1.25 6.83
CA TYR A 108 23.16 2.19 7.85
C TYR A 108 21.65 2.06 8.06
N GLN A 109 21.23 1.96 9.31
CA GLN A 109 19.82 1.84 9.70
C GLN A 109 18.96 3.00 9.17
N SER A 110 19.46 4.23 9.25
CA SER A 110 18.74 5.43 8.81
C SER A 110 18.52 5.54 7.30
N LEU A 111 19.16 4.66 6.51
CA LEU A 111 19.08 4.60 5.04
C LEU A 111 18.49 3.26 4.54
N SER A 112 17.87 2.51 5.43
CA SER A 112 17.39 1.16 5.13
C SER A 112 15.89 1.11 4.91
N GLY A 113 15.45 0.17 4.06
CA GLY A 113 14.04 -0.10 3.82
C GLY A 113 13.29 1.14 3.31
N THR A 114 12.20 1.46 3.98
CA THR A 114 11.34 2.59 3.61
C THR A 114 11.88 3.97 4.06
N ASN A 115 13.07 4.02 4.66
CA ASN A 115 13.77 5.29 4.99
C ASN A 115 14.43 5.89 3.74
N VAL A 116 13.65 6.26 2.77
CA VAL A 116 14.05 6.86 1.49
C VAL A 116 13.36 8.21 1.31
N TYR A 117 13.77 8.98 0.30
CA TYR A 117 13.07 10.21 -0.06
C TYR A 117 11.61 9.91 -0.46
N TRP A 118 10.72 10.84 -0.17
CA TRP A 118 9.26 10.66 -0.35
C TRP A 118 8.85 10.47 -1.80
N ASP A 119 9.61 10.99 -2.75
CA ASP A 119 9.39 10.80 -4.18
C ASP A 119 9.67 9.36 -4.65
N PHE A 120 10.35 8.54 -3.84
CA PHE A 120 10.67 7.15 -4.15
C PHE A 120 9.88 6.14 -3.31
N VAL A 121 9.40 6.52 -2.12
CA VAL A 121 8.84 5.57 -1.14
C VAL A 121 7.66 4.76 -1.68
N GLU A 122 6.83 5.36 -2.55
CA GLU A 122 5.67 4.70 -3.15
C GLU A 122 5.98 3.90 -4.42
N LEU A 123 7.22 3.89 -4.91
CA LEU A 123 7.55 3.14 -6.13
C LEU A 123 7.36 1.63 -5.95
N PRO A 124 7.83 0.98 -4.88
CA PRO A 124 7.61 -0.46 -4.68
C PRO A 124 6.15 -0.81 -4.43
N SER A 125 5.40 0.02 -3.70
CA SER A 125 3.98 -0.19 -3.44
C SER A 125 3.14 -0.05 -4.70
N GLN A 126 3.29 1.04 -5.45
CA GLN A 126 2.50 1.30 -6.65
C GLN A 126 2.85 0.37 -7.82
N ILE A 127 4.08 -0.13 -7.92
CA ILE A 127 4.40 -1.14 -8.94
C ILE A 127 3.66 -2.46 -8.66
N MET A 128 3.48 -2.83 -7.39
CA MET A 128 2.76 -4.04 -7.01
C MET A 128 1.26 -3.97 -7.33
N GLU A 129 0.64 -2.79 -7.28
CA GLU A 129 -0.77 -2.59 -7.65
C GLU A 129 -1.06 -3.08 -9.07
N ASN A 130 -0.11 -2.91 -10.00
CA ASN A 130 -0.30 -3.33 -11.41
C ASN A 130 -0.57 -4.83 -11.57
N PHE A 131 -0.10 -5.67 -10.63
CA PHE A 131 -0.42 -7.10 -10.67
C PHE A 131 -1.91 -7.37 -10.41
N GLY A 132 -2.61 -6.47 -9.72
CA GLY A 132 -4.04 -6.58 -9.40
C GLY A 132 -4.95 -6.62 -10.63
N ILE A 133 -4.48 -6.21 -11.79
CA ILE A 133 -5.21 -6.25 -13.07
C ILE A 133 -4.62 -7.24 -14.07
N GLU A 134 -3.51 -7.90 -13.72
CA GLU A 134 -2.87 -8.87 -14.59
C GLU A 134 -3.58 -10.23 -14.54
N LYS A 135 -4.10 -10.69 -15.67
CA LYS A 135 -4.85 -11.94 -15.78
C LYS A 135 -4.11 -13.15 -15.23
N GLU A 136 -2.84 -13.31 -15.59
CA GLU A 136 -2.02 -14.44 -15.16
C GLU A 136 -1.85 -14.45 -13.64
N PHE A 137 -1.69 -13.29 -13.02
CA PHE A 137 -1.58 -13.16 -11.59
C PHE A 137 -2.92 -13.46 -10.90
N LEU A 138 -4.02 -12.85 -11.35
CA LEU A 138 -5.35 -13.07 -10.81
C LEU A 138 -5.75 -14.55 -10.85
N HIS A 139 -5.43 -15.27 -11.91
CA HIS A 139 -5.72 -16.71 -12.03
C HIS A 139 -4.93 -17.57 -11.07
N THR A 140 -3.91 -17.06 -10.38
CA THR A 140 -3.20 -17.84 -9.36
C THR A 140 -3.99 -17.99 -8.05
N PHE A 141 -4.92 -17.08 -7.75
CA PHE A 141 -5.64 -17.07 -6.47
C PHE A 141 -7.12 -16.72 -6.56
N ALA A 142 -7.55 -15.94 -7.58
CA ALA A 142 -8.90 -15.44 -7.69
C ALA A 142 -9.87 -16.53 -8.21
N ASN A 143 -10.19 -17.48 -7.35
CA ASN A 143 -11.10 -18.58 -7.64
C ASN A 143 -12.40 -18.44 -6.85
N HIS A 144 -13.51 -18.89 -7.45
CA HIS A 144 -14.79 -18.90 -6.77
C HIS A 144 -14.75 -19.83 -5.54
N TYR A 145 -15.05 -19.30 -4.36
CA TYR A 145 -14.81 -19.96 -3.07
C TYR A 145 -15.58 -21.26 -2.85
N GLN A 146 -16.65 -21.52 -3.61
CA GLN A 146 -17.42 -22.76 -3.56
C GLN A 146 -17.11 -23.72 -4.70
N THR A 147 -16.96 -23.20 -5.93
CA THR A 147 -16.80 -24.05 -7.13
C THR A 147 -15.34 -24.25 -7.49
N GLY A 148 -14.43 -23.37 -7.06
CA GLY A 148 -13.02 -23.39 -7.45
C GLY A 148 -12.77 -22.89 -8.88
N GLU A 149 -13.79 -22.42 -9.59
CA GLU A 149 -13.64 -21.88 -10.93
C GLU A 149 -12.86 -20.56 -10.89
N PRO A 150 -11.91 -20.36 -11.81
CA PRO A 150 -11.14 -19.11 -11.87
C PRO A 150 -12.03 -17.92 -12.23
N LEU A 151 -11.59 -16.72 -11.84
CA LEU A 151 -12.24 -15.47 -12.23
C LEU A 151 -12.35 -15.38 -13.76
N PRO A 152 -13.55 -15.19 -14.35
CA PRO A 152 -13.75 -15.16 -15.79
C PRO A 152 -12.97 -14.00 -16.46
N ASP A 153 -12.34 -14.26 -17.59
CA ASP A 153 -11.58 -13.29 -18.38
C ASP A 153 -12.38 -12.05 -18.75
N GLU A 154 -13.69 -12.20 -19.01
CA GLU A 154 -14.58 -11.08 -19.29
C GLU A 154 -14.69 -10.11 -18.11
N LEU A 155 -14.71 -10.63 -16.87
CA LEU A 155 -14.74 -9.78 -15.69
C LEU A 155 -13.41 -9.07 -15.47
N ILE A 156 -12.29 -9.73 -15.76
CA ILE A 156 -10.95 -9.10 -15.70
C ILE A 156 -10.88 -7.97 -16.74
N SER A 157 -11.33 -8.19 -17.97
CA SER A 157 -11.34 -7.14 -19.00
C SER A 157 -12.20 -5.94 -18.59
N ARG A 158 -13.37 -6.19 -17.99
CA ARG A 158 -14.23 -5.10 -17.48
C ARG A 158 -13.59 -4.36 -16.31
N LEU A 159 -12.81 -5.04 -15.48
CA LEU A 159 -12.04 -4.40 -14.41
C LEU A 159 -10.99 -3.45 -14.98
N VAL A 160 -10.22 -3.90 -15.98
CA VAL A 160 -9.24 -3.08 -16.71
C VAL A 160 -9.89 -1.87 -17.38
N ASP A 161 -11.04 -2.05 -18.04
CA ASP A 161 -11.77 -0.94 -18.65
C ASP A 161 -12.25 0.08 -17.60
N ALA A 162 -12.73 -0.41 -16.45
CA ALA A 162 -13.16 0.45 -15.36
C ALA A 162 -11.99 1.23 -14.73
N SER A 163 -10.81 0.63 -14.59
CA SER A 163 -9.62 1.30 -14.04
C SER A 163 -9.13 2.45 -14.93
N ASN A 164 -9.38 2.38 -16.23
CA ASN A 164 -9.04 3.45 -17.18
C ASN A 164 -10.07 4.57 -17.24
N PHE A 165 -11.25 4.39 -16.62
CA PHE A 165 -12.29 5.40 -16.63
C PHE A 165 -11.90 6.61 -15.77
N ASN A 166 -12.02 7.80 -16.33
CA ASN A 166 -11.67 9.06 -15.65
C ASN A 166 -10.22 9.20 -15.17
N VAL A 167 -9.27 8.40 -15.65
CA VAL A 167 -7.86 8.49 -15.25
C VAL A 167 -7.26 9.87 -15.52
N ALA A 168 -7.64 10.53 -16.61
CA ALA A 168 -7.18 11.89 -16.93
C ALA A 168 -7.72 12.92 -15.91
N TYR A 169 -8.97 12.77 -15.47
CA TYR A 169 -9.53 13.60 -14.41
C TYR A 169 -8.78 13.41 -13.10
N ALA A 170 -8.53 12.18 -12.70
CA ALA A 170 -7.78 11.87 -11.48
C ALA A 170 -6.36 12.48 -11.51
N CYS A 171 -5.67 12.38 -12.66
CA CYS A 171 -4.37 13.01 -12.87
C CYS A 171 -4.43 14.53 -12.74
N LEU A 172 -5.35 15.19 -13.42
CA LEU A 172 -5.50 16.66 -13.35
C LEU A 172 -5.92 17.13 -11.95
N ARG A 173 -6.73 16.36 -11.25
CA ARG A 173 -7.08 16.63 -9.85
C ARG A 173 -5.81 16.62 -8.97
N GLN A 174 -4.94 15.64 -9.15
CA GLN A 174 -3.66 15.57 -8.41
C GLN A 174 -2.75 16.75 -8.76
N VAL A 175 -2.65 17.11 -10.03
CA VAL A 175 -1.90 18.30 -10.48
C VAL A 175 -2.46 19.57 -9.86
N SER A 176 -3.78 19.69 -9.72
CA SER A 176 -4.41 20.86 -9.10
C SER A 176 -3.98 21.06 -7.63
N PHE A 177 -3.79 19.97 -6.89
CA PHE A 177 -3.28 20.04 -5.52
C PHE A 177 -1.84 20.56 -5.49
N GLY A 178 -0.97 20.07 -6.38
CA GLY A 178 0.40 20.55 -6.50
C GLY A 178 0.45 22.04 -6.87
N LEU A 179 -0.39 22.52 -7.79
CA LEU A 179 -0.48 23.92 -8.16
C LEU A 179 -0.89 24.80 -6.97
N LEU A 180 -1.88 24.33 -6.19
CA LEU A 180 -2.34 25.03 -4.99
C LEU A 180 -1.24 25.09 -3.93
N ASP A 181 -0.59 23.97 -3.66
CA ASP A 181 0.50 23.85 -2.69
C ASP A 181 1.65 24.80 -3.06
N MET A 182 2.11 24.73 -4.31
CA MET A 182 3.18 25.61 -4.81
C MET A 182 2.79 27.09 -4.80
N ALA A 183 1.53 27.43 -5.05
CA ALA A 183 1.07 28.81 -4.97
C ALA A 183 1.20 29.37 -3.54
N TRP A 184 0.97 28.56 -2.52
CA TRP A 184 1.17 28.95 -1.13
C TRP A 184 2.64 28.98 -0.73
N TYR A 185 3.39 27.91 -1.00
CA TYR A 185 4.77 27.73 -0.50
C TYR A 185 5.84 28.53 -1.26
N THR A 186 5.56 29.02 -2.46
CA THR A 186 6.49 29.94 -3.19
C THR A 186 6.32 31.41 -2.82
N ARG A 187 5.41 31.75 -1.93
CA ARG A 187 5.20 33.12 -1.48
C ARG A 187 6.34 33.60 -0.57
N ASN A 188 6.79 34.82 -0.83
CA ASN A 188 7.83 35.48 -0.02
C ASN A 188 7.25 36.48 1.02
N THR A 189 5.94 36.71 0.99
CA THR A 189 5.25 37.65 1.88
C THR A 189 3.96 37.02 2.44
N PRO A 190 3.53 37.41 3.63
CA PRO A 190 2.22 37.05 4.15
C PRO A 190 1.10 37.34 3.14
N PHE A 191 0.08 36.51 3.12
CA PHE A 191 -1.07 36.71 2.27
C PHE A 191 -2.06 37.68 2.93
N GLU A 192 -2.48 38.67 2.16
CA GLU A 192 -3.56 39.58 2.53
C GLU A 192 -4.62 39.56 1.43
N GLY A 193 -5.84 39.07 1.75
CA GLY A 193 -6.92 38.97 0.77
C GLY A 193 -7.89 37.81 0.98
N ASP A 194 -8.73 37.56 -0.01
CA ASP A 194 -9.67 36.43 0.00
C ASP A 194 -8.93 35.15 -0.37
N VAL A 195 -8.75 34.27 0.64
CA VAL A 195 -8.07 32.96 0.51
C VAL A 195 -8.74 32.09 -0.54
N LYS A 196 -10.09 31.98 -0.53
CA LYS A 196 -10.82 31.17 -1.50
C LYS A 196 -10.69 31.66 -2.94
N ALA A 197 -10.62 32.98 -3.15
CA ALA A 197 -10.39 33.53 -4.48
C ALA A 197 -8.97 33.23 -4.97
N TYR A 198 -7.97 33.35 -4.10
CA TYR A 198 -6.59 33.04 -4.41
C TYR A 198 -6.41 31.54 -4.77
N GLU A 199 -6.99 30.64 -3.99
CA GLU A 199 -6.94 29.20 -4.25
C GLU A 199 -7.59 28.83 -5.60
N ARG A 200 -8.79 29.38 -5.88
CA ARG A 200 -9.45 29.18 -7.19
C ARG A 200 -8.57 29.64 -8.36
N GLN A 201 -7.86 30.74 -8.21
CA GLN A 201 -6.92 31.23 -9.23
C GLN A 201 -5.71 30.30 -9.37
N ALA A 202 -5.17 29.78 -8.27
CA ALA A 202 -3.99 28.93 -8.27
C ALA A 202 -4.19 27.64 -9.08
N TRP A 203 -5.36 27.03 -8.98
CA TRP A 203 -5.63 25.76 -9.70
C TRP A 203 -6.44 25.93 -10.99
N ALA A 204 -6.82 27.16 -11.39
CA ALA A 204 -7.73 27.40 -12.51
C ALA A 204 -7.34 26.70 -13.82
N GLN A 205 -6.03 26.60 -14.10
CA GLN A 205 -5.55 25.94 -15.32
C GLN A 205 -5.72 24.40 -15.32
N ALA A 206 -5.91 23.77 -14.14
CA ALA A 206 -6.17 22.34 -14.01
C ALA A 206 -7.66 22.04 -13.76
N GLN A 207 -8.51 23.05 -13.71
CA GLN A 207 -9.93 22.88 -13.45
C GLN A 207 -10.67 22.44 -14.70
N ILE A 208 -11.29 21.26 -14.67
CA ILE A 208 -12.10 20.69 -15.77
C ILE A 208 -13.59 20.79 -15.47
N LEU A 209 -13.98 20.76 -14.21
CA LEU A 209 -15.38 20.81 -13.79
C LEU A 209 -15.68 22.15 -13.13
N PRO A 210 -16.90 22.68 -13.29
CA PRO A 210 -17.30 23.91 -12.60
C PRO A 210 -17.24 23.72 -11.08
N THR A 211 -16.82 24.77 -10.37
CA THR A 211 -16.87 24.78 -8.91
C THR A 211 -18.32 24.81 -8.46
N VAL A 212 -18.74 23.83 -7.67
CA VAL A 212 -20.01 23.88 -6.96
C VAL A 212 -19.80 24.81 -5.76
N LEU A 213 -20.48 25.94 -5.76
CA LEU A 213 -20.50 26.85 -4.61
C LEU A 213 -21.48 26.27 -3.58
N GLU A 214 -20.96 25.82 -2.44
CA GLU A 214 -21.73 25.54 -1.23
C GLU A 214 -22.00 26.83 -0.46
#